data_c8f3a5d29e02e423a88ba499746e5a68
#
_entry.id   c8f3a5d29e02e423a88ba499746e5a68
#
_cell.length_a   1.000
_cell.length_b   1.000
_cell.length_c   1.000
_cell.angle_alpha   90.00
_cell.angle_beta   90.00
_cell.angle_gamma   90.00
#
_symmetry.space_group_name_H-M   'P 1'
#
loop_
_entity.id
_entity.type
_entity.pdbx_description
1 polymer ?
#
loop_
_entity_poly.entity_id
_entity_poly.type
_entity_poly.pdbx_seq_one_letter_code
_entity_poly.pdbx_strand_id
1 'polypeptide(L)'
;LVGSEMCIRDRFGVIPLALTVYFVVIAVCAGQGVEWAVNNQTHLYMNGWFHYAKLYAALAGCIGFMMIKYEWGIGKKQWFRAFPFVIVAINILIAVASDFESAINGWYSWWLSSEDVWLYGGWHNVMNGIAGILNILCMTGWWKVYSSKDKKDMIWPDMIWVYIVVYDIWNFAYTYNCLPTHSWFCGVALLLAPTIAALIWNKGGWIMNRANTLAIWCMFAQIFPLFQETTADGTTYYPWATVSRQYADGTVNGIVAGTSNNADPTAMTIVSALALIVNAIALGYIIYKSVKNKKNPYTNEVFTDFKYYKDALARADVK
;
A
#
# COMPACT_ATOMS: atom_id res chain seq x y z
N LEU A 1 31.60 -2.35 5.49
CA LEU A 1 30.52 -1.88 4.58
C LEU A 1 29.24 -2.73 4.65
N VAL A 2 29.33 -4.04 4.94
CA VAL A 2 28.15 -4.93 5.07
C VAL A 2 27.24 -4.56 6.28
N GLY A 3 27.80 -3.95 7.33
CA GLY A 3 27.05 -3.49 8.50
C GLY A 3 26.24 -2.20 8.28
N SER A 4 26.59 -1.37 7.27
CA SER A 4 25.96 -0.07 7.05
C SER A 4 24.66 -0.16 6.23
N GLU A 5 24.57 -1.06 5.25
CA GLU A 5 23.36 -1.24 4.45
C GLU A 5 22.22 -1.85 5.28
N MET A 6 22.55 -2.78 6.19
CA MET A 6 21.61 -3.37 7.13
C MET A 6 20.98 -2.30 8.06
N CYS A 7 21.74 -1.27 8.42
CA CYS A 7 21.33 -0.22 9.33
C CYS A 7 20.35 0.78 8.72
N ILE A 8 20.42 1.08 7.42
CA ILE A 8 19.60 2.10 6.78
C ILE A 8 18.18 1.58 6.53
N ARG A 9 18.04 0.40 5.92
CA ARG A 9 16.72 -0.19 5.59
C ARG A 9 15.87 -0.46 6.84
N ASP A 10 16.50 -0.93 7.92
CA ASP A 10 15.80 -1.31 9.14
C ASP A 10 15.47 -0.09 10.02
N ARG A 11 16.26 0.98 9.95
CA ARG A 11 15.97 2.26 10.64
C ARG A 11 14.71 2.92 10.12
N PHE A 12 14.39 2.80 8.85
CA PHE A 12 13.14 3.33 8.28
C PHE A 12 11.89 2.62 8.81
N GLY A 13 11.99 1.37 9.29
CA GLY A 13 10.90 0.72 10.01
C GLY A 13 10.75 1.18 11.48
N VAL A 14 11.84 1.65 12.10
CA VAL A 14 11.86 2.09 13.51
C VAL A 14 11.51 3.56 13.67
N ILE A 15 11.85 4.42 12.70
CA ILE A 15 11.58 5.86 12.77
C ILE A 15 10.08 6.17 12.93
N PRO A 16 9.13 5.57 12.17
CA PRO A 16 7.70 5.81 12.40
C PRO A 16 7.23 5.41 13.81
N LEU A 17 7.83 4.38 14.42
CA LEU A 17 7.53 4.01 15.80
C LEU A 17 7.98 5.11 16.77
N ALA A 18 9.17 5.64 16.59
CA ALA A 18 9.68 6.74 17.42
C ALA A 18 8.83 8.03 17.24
N LEU A 19 8.32 8.29 16.03
CA LEU A 19 7.44 9.42 15.77
C LEU A 19 6.02 9.23 16.36
N THR A 20 5.65 8.03 16.81
CA THR A 20 4.34 7.80 17.46
C THR A 20 4.13 8.71 18.66
N VAL A 21 5.17 8.91 19.49
CA VAL A 21 5.10 9.82 20.64
C VAL A 21 4.78 11.25 20.17
N TYR A 22 5.44 11.69 19.10
CA TYR A 22 5.20 13.01 18.51
C TYR A 22 3.76 13.14 17.99
N PHE A 23 3.22 12.17 17.30
CA PHE A 23 1.83 12.17 16.81
C PHE A 23 0.82 12.22 17.98
N VAL A 24 1.05 11.43 19.03
CA VAL A 24 0.18 11.45 20.22
C VAL A 24 0.19 12.82 20.89
N VAL A 25 1.38 13.41 21.08
CA VAL A 25 1.51 14.75 21.69
C VAL A 25 0.77 15.79 20.85
N ILE A 26 0.95 15.80 19.52
CA ILE A 26 0.26 16.76 18.65
C ILE A 26 -1.26 16.55 18.73
N ALA A 27 -1.74 15.31 18.61
CA ALA A 27 -3.17 15.02 18.62
C ALA A 27 -3.83 15.45 19.95
N VAL A 28 -3.18 15.19 21.09
CA VAL A 28 -3.68 15.61 22.41
C VAL A 28 -3.69 17.13 22.53
N CYS A 29 -2.60 17.80 22.15
CA CYS A 29 -2.51 19.26 22.23
C CYS A 29 -3.49 19.95 21.26
N ALA A 30 -3.66 19.43 20.04
CA ALA A 30 -4.63 19.96 19.08
C ALA A 30 -6.07 19.77 19.58
N GLY A 31 -6.38 18.63 20.18
CA GLY A 31 -7.69 18.38 20.81
C GLY A 31 -7.99 19.30 21.98
N GLN A 32 -6.97 19.90 22.60
CA GLN A 32 -7.09 20.93 23.66
C GLN A 32 -7.08 22.35 23.10
N GLY A 33 -7.02 22.53 21.77
CA GLY A 33 -7.01 23.84 21.13
C GLY A 33 -5.68 24.61 21.26
N VAL A 34 -4.57 23.90 21.53
CA VAL A 34 -3.25 24.52 21.60
C VAL A 34 -2.80 24.98 20.23
N GLU A 35 -2.64 26.27 20.01
CA GLU A 35 -2.46 26.93 18.71
C GLU A 35 -1.35 26.30 17.85
N TRP A 36 -0.16 26.03 18.39
CA TRP A 36 0.94 25.44 17.63
C TRP A 36 0.62 24.02 17.12
N ALA A 37 -0.20 23.28 17.86
CA ALA A 37 -0.57 21.91 17.51
C ALA A 37 -1.70 21.90 16.48
N VAL A 38 -2.70 22.76 16.62
CA VAL A 38 -3.79 22.91 15.65
C VAL A 38 -3.26 23.30 14.27
N ASN A 39 -2.27 24.18 14.21
CA ASN A 39 -1.66 24.65 12.96
C ASN A 39 -0.45 23.80 12.51
N ASN A 40 -0.18 22.69 13.21
CA ASN A 40 0.95 21.84 12.87
C ASN A 40 0.65 21.02 11.61
N GLN A 41 1.57 21.05 10.64
CA GLN A 41 1.40 20.32 9.38
C GLN A 41 1.14 18.83 9.58
N THR A 42 1.81 18.18 10.54
CA THR A 42 1.55 16.75 10.83
C THR A 42 0.11 16.53 11.27
N HIS A 43 -0.46 17.40 12.09
CA HIS A 43 -1.86 17.31 12.49
C HIS A 43 -2.79 17.49 11.30
N LEU A 44 -2.53 18.47 10.44
CA LEU A 44 -3.35 18.76 9.27
C LEU A 44 -3.33 17.62 8.22
N TYR A 45 -2.16 17.00 8.01
CA TYR A 45 -2.03 15.89 7.03
C TYR A 45 -2.38 14.52 7.59
N MET A 46 -2.28 14.33 8.90
CA MET A 46 -2.55 13.06 9.59
C MET A 46 -3.88 13.09 10.35
N ASN A 47 -4.86 13.89 9.92
CA ASN A 47 -6.11 14.10 10.64
C ASN A 47 -7.13 12.97 10.49
N GLY A 48 -7.00 12.10 9.48
CA GLY A 48 -7.95 11.04 9.17
C GLY A 48 -7.53 9.66 9.70
N TRP A 49 -8.50 8.80 9.95
CA TRP A 49 -8.29 7.42 10.40
C TRP A 49 -7.45 6.61 9.42
N PHE A 50 -7.63 6.86 8.13
CA PHE A 50 -6.99 6.13 7.04
C PHE A 50 -5.46 6.28 7.06
N HIS A 51 -4.95 7.50 7.24
CA HIS A 51 -3.53 7.78 7.30
C HIS A 51 -2.84 7.05 8.46
N TYR A 52 -3.45 7.10 9.66
CA TYR A 52 -2.95 6.36 10.82
C TYR A 52 -3.03 4.84 10.63
N ALA A 53 -4.13 4.32 10.10
CA ALA A 53 -4.28 2.90 9.83
C ALA A 53 -3.20 2.41 8.84
N LYS A 54 -2.93 3.15 7.76
CA LYS A 54 -1.88 2.81 6.79
C LYS A 54 -0.48 2.89 7.40
N LEU A 55 -0.18 3.94 8.17
CA LEU A 55 1.11 4.09 8.82
C LEU A 55 1.40 2.92 9.78
N TYR A 56 0.47 2.62 10.68
CA TYR A 56 0.69 1.57 11.68
C TYR A 56 0.64 0.16 11.09
N ALA A 57 -0.17 -0.09 10.07
CA ALA A 57 -0.14 -1.36 9.35
C ALA A 57 1.19 -1.55 8.60
N ALA A 58 1.72 -0.50 7.96
CA ALA A 58 3.03 -0.55 7.32
C ALA A 58 4.15 -0.78 8.35
N LEU A 59 4.11 -0.07 9.48
CA LEU A 59 5.08 -0.21 10.56
C LEU A 59 5.06 -1.61 11.16
N ALA A 60 3.88 -2.15 11.49
CA ALA A 60 3.72 -3.52 11.97
C ALA A 60 4.27 -4.53 10.97
N GLY A 61 4.00 -4.31 9.67
CA GLY A 61 4.57 -5.10 8.58
C GLY A 61 6.10 -5.09 8.58
N CYS A 62 6.72 -3.91 8.62
CA CYS A 62 8.18 -3.77 8.65
C CYS A 62 8.80 -4.49 9.86
N ILE A 63 8.23 -4.30 11.07
CA ILE A 63 8.73 -4.95 12.29
C ILE A 63 8.61 -6.47 12.19
N GLY A 64 7.44 -6.99 11.79
CA GLY A 64 7.23 -8.43 11.67
C GLY A 64 8.12 -9.07 10.60
N PHE A 65 8.35 -8.38 9.49
CA PHE A 65 9.26 -8.84 8.44
C PHE A 65 10.73 -8.85 8.92
N MET A 66 11.15 -7.86 9.71
CA MET A 66 12.46 -7.88 10.38
C MET A 66 12.58 -9.04 11.36
N MET A 67 11.52 -9.35 12.12
CA MET A 67 11.51 -10.49 13.04
C MET A 67 11.71 -11.82 12.30
N ILE A 68 11.08 -12.00 11.13
CA ILE A 68 11.28 -13.19 10.30
C ILE A 68 12.69 -13.20 9.70
N LYS A 69 13.11 -12.08 9.12
CA LYS A 69 14.39 -11.91 8.44
C LYS A 69 15.59 -12.22 9.37
N TYR A 70 15.56 -11.67 10.58
CA TYR A 70 16.63 -11.84 11.56
C TYR A 70 16.40 -13.02 12.52
N GLU A 71 15.28 -13.70 12.39
CA GLU A 71 14.87 -14.79 13.30
C GLU A 71 14.84 -14.32 14.77
N TRP A 72 14.23 -13.15 15.04
CA TRP A 72 14.08 -12.61 16.40
C TRP A 72 12.83 -13.13 17.10
N GLY A 73 12.96 -13.46 18.38
CA GLY A 73 11.81 -13.78 19.23
C GLY A 73 10.85 -14.77 18.57
N ILE A 74 9.60 -14.35 18.41
CA ILE A 74 8.54 -15.14 17.74
C ILE A 74 8.77 -15.31 16.23
N GLY A 75 9.60 -14.48 15.61
CA GLY A 75 9.96 -14.61 14.18
C GLY A 75 10.65 -15.93 13.82
N LYS A 76 11.20 -16.65 14.83
CA LYS A 76 11.72 -18.01 14.68
C LYS A 76 10.62 -19.08 14.57
N LYS A 77 9.41 -18.77 15.04
CA LYS A 77 8.33 -19.76 15.16
C LYS A 77 7.65 -19.99 13.79
N GLN A 78 7.37 -21.26 13.51
CA GLN A 78 6.74 -21.65 12.23
C GLN A 78 5.39 -20.95 12.02
N TRP A 79 4.56 -20.83 13.05
CA TRP A 79 3.26 -20.16 12.95
C TRP A 79 3.38 -18.69 12.58
N PHE A 80 4.46 -18.01 12.97
CA PHE A 80 4.68 -16.60 12.63
C PHE A 80 5.03 -16.37 11.15
N ARG A 81 5.37 -17.44 10.42
CA ARG A 81 5.60 -17.35 8.96
C ARG A 81 4.36 -16.91 8.17
N ALA A 82 3.15 -17.09 8.73
CA ALA A 82 1.91 -16.58 8.14
C ALA A 82 1.66 -15.09 8.41
N PHE A 83 2.42 -14.45 9.30
CA PHE A 83 2.25 -13.02 9.62
C PHE A 83 2.30 -12.09 8.39
N PRO A 84 3.19 -12.28 7.40
CA PRO A 84 3.21 -11.46 6.19
C PRO A 84 1.88 -11.49 5.43
N PHE A 85 1.24 -12.65 5.33
CA PHE A 85 -0.10 -12.73 4.74
C PHE A 85 -1.11 -11.89 5.53
N VAL A 86 -1.16 -12.04 6.84
CA VAL A 86 -2.13 -11.36 7.70
C VAL A 86 -2.00 -9.84 7.59
N ILE A 87 -0.78 -9.31 7.70
CA ILE A 87 -0.58 -7.87 7.66
C ILE A 87 -0.83 -7.27 6.27
N VAL A 88 -0.51 -8.00 5.20
CA VAL A 88 -0.80 -7.57 3.83
C VAL A 88 -2.32 -7.61 3.58
N ALA A 89 -3.01 -8.66 4.03
CA ALA A 89 -4.47 -8.75 3.94
C ALA A 89 -5.15 -7.58 4.68
N ILE A 90 -4.70 -7.23 5.88
CA ILE A 90 -5.20 -6.05 6.62
C ILE A 90 -4.98 -4.77 5.82
N ASN A 91 -3.79 -4.57 5.24
CA ASN A 91 -3.51 -3.40 4.40
C ASN A 91 -4.41 -3.30 3.17
N ILE A 92 -4.71 -4.44 2.55
CA ILE A 92 -5.65 -4.53 1.43
C ILE A 92 -7.07 -4.21 1.91
N LEU A 93 -7.50 -4.79 3.04
CA LEU A 93 -8.84 -4.54 3.60
C LEU A 93 -9.07 -3.07 3.97
N ILE A 94 -8.06 -2.35 4.45
CA ILE A 94 -8.15 -0.90 4.68
C ILE A 94 -8.46 -0.16 3.36
N ALA A 95 -7.80 -0.53 2.26
CA ALA A 95 -8.08 0.07 0.95
C ALA A 95 -9.46 -0.34 0.42
N VAL A 96 -9.86 -1.60 0.60
CA VAL A 96 -11.20 -2.10 0.26
C VAL A 96 -12.29 -1.35 1.03
N ALA A 97 -12.07 -1.08 2.31
CA ALA A 97 -13.00 -0.29 3.13
C ALA A 97 -13.16 1.14 2.58
N SER A 98 -12.06 1.79 2.20
CA SER A 98 -12.08 3.13 1.58
C SER A 98 -12.79 3.14 0.23
N ASP A 99 -12.61 2.10 -0.60
CA ASP A 99 -13.36 1.95 -1.85
C ASP A 99 -14.87 1.82 -1.60
N PHE A 100 -15.30 0.95 -0.68
CA PHE A 100 -16.72 0.81 -0.36
C PHE A 100 -17.29 2.04 0.33
N GLU A 101 -16.53 2.72 1.19
CA GLU A 101 -16.93 4.00 1.78
C GLU A 101 -17.22 5.04 0.69
N SER A 102 -16.33 5.14 -0.32
CA SER A 102 -16.53 6.04 -1.46
C SER A 102 -17.74 5.64 -2.31
N ALA A 103 -17.97 4.34 -2.51
CA ALA A 103 -19.15 3.87 -3.24
C ALA A 103 -20.46 4.22 -2.50
N ILE A 104 -20.50 4.10 -1.18
CA ILE A 104 -21.69 4.34 -0.36
C ILE A 104 -21.99 5.84 -0.26
N ASN A 105 -20.97 6.64 0.06
CA ASN A 105 -21.16 8.06 0.35
C ASN A 105 -21.22 8.93 -0.92
N GLY A 106 -20.57 8.51 -2.01
CA GLY A 106 -20.43 9.28 -3.22
C GLY A 106 -21.03 8.63 -4.49
N TRP A 107 -22.09 7.84 -4.38
CA TRP A 107 -22.67 7.12 -5.54
C TRP A 107 -23.05 8.05 -6.69
N TYR A 108 -22.21 8.06 -7.74
CA TYR A 108 -22.28 8.97 -8.87
C TYR A 108 -22.36 10.45 -8.47
N SER A 109 -21.73 10.80 -7.36
CA SER A 109 -21.67 12.15 -6.82
C SER A 109 -20.36 12.40 -6.08
N TRP A 110 -20.10 13.67 -5.78
CA TRP A 110 -18.98 14.07 -4.96
C TRP A 110 -19.32 13.95 -3.47
N TRP A 111 -18.37 13.48 -2.69
CA TRP A 111 -18.44 13.46 -1.23
C TRP A 111 -17.10 13.87 -0.63
N LEU A 112 -17.12 14.40 0.58
CA LEU A 112 -15.93 14.81 1.31
C LEU A 112 -15.52 13.69 2.24
N SER A 113 -14.29 13.18 2.05
CA SER A 113 -13.73 12.12 2.90
C SER A 113 -13.32 12.65 4.28
N SER A 114 -13.02 11.75 5.21
CA SER A 114 -12.52 12.10 6.55
C SER A 114 -11.14 12.79 6.53
N GLU A 115 -10.44 12.73 5.41
CA GLU A 115 -9.16 13.40 5.16
C GLU A 115 -9.31 14.74 4.43
N ASP A 116 -10.52 15.32 4.41
CA ASP A 116 -10.84 16.58 3.72
C ASP A 116 -10.53 16.57 2.22
N VAL A 117 -10.61 15.39 1.60
CA VAL A 117 -10.42 15.22 0.15
C VAL A 117 -11.76 14.95 -0.51
N TRP A 118 -12.09 15.70 -1.55
CA TRP A 118 -13.25 15.44 -2.37
C TRP A 118 -13.02 14.25 -3.28
N LEU A 119 -13.89 13.25 -3.16
CA LEU A 119 -13.86 12.02 -3.94
C LEU A 119 -15.14 11.86 -4.75
N TYR A 120 -15.05 11.15 -5.86
CA TYR A 120 -16.19 10.80 -6.70
C TYR A 120 -16.41 9.28 -6.61
N GLY A 121 -17.58 8.87 -6.12
CA GLY A 121 -17.89 7.46 -5.91
C GLY A 121 -18.71 6.84 -7.03
N GLY A 122 -18.79 5.51 -7.05
CA GLY A 122 -19.61 4.78 -8.02
C GLY A 122 -19.23 3.31 -8.18
N TRP A 123 -19.69 2.68 -9.26
CA TRP A 123 -19.38 1.28 -9.57
C TRP A 123 -17.89 0.95 -9.66
N HIS A 124 -17.07 1.92 -10.08
CA HIS A 124 -15.62 1.74 -10.13
C HIS A 124 -15.04 1.39 -8.75
N ASN A 125 -15.52 2.00 -7.68
CA ASN A 125 -15.10 1.65 -6.32
C ASN A 125 -15.57 0.25 -5.92
N VAL A 126 -16.81 -0.14 -6.24
CA VAL A 126 -17.31 -1.49 -5.97
C VAL A 126 -16.45 -2.54 -6.69
N MET A 127 -16.15 -2.32 -7.98
CA MET A 127 -15.31 -3.23 -8.75
C MET A 127 -13.90 -3.33 -8.16
N ASN A 128 -13.31 -2.22 -7.77
CA ASN A 128 -11.98 -2.21 -7.18
C ASN A 128 -11.96 -2.82 -5.77
N GLY A 129 -12.97 -2.59 -4.94
CA GLY A 129 -13.14 -3.23 -3.65
C GLY A 129 -13.24 -4.76 -3.78
N ILE A 130 -14.04 -5.26 -4.73
CA ILE A 130 -14.11 -6.70 -5.03
C ILE A 130 -12.75 -7.22 -5.53
N ALA A 131 -12.08 -6.47 -6.41
CA ALA A 131 -10.74 -6.83 -6.90
C ALA A 131 -9.73 -6.97 -5.74
N GLY A 132 -9.81 -6.10 -4.73
CA GLY A 132 -8.98 -6.18 -3.52
C GLY A 132 -9.25 -7.47 -2.72
N ILE A 133 -10.51 -7.87 -2.56
CA ILE A 133 -10.86 -9.14 -1.92
C ILE A 133 -10.30 -10.33 -2.71
N LEU A 134 -10.45 -10.33 -4.04
CA LEU A 134 -9.86 -11.36 -4.90
C LEU A 134 -8.34 -11.37 -4.81
N ASN A 135 -7.71 -10.21 -4.68
CA ASN A 135 -6.26 -10.09 -4.51
C ASN A 135 -5.77 -10.78 -3.23
N ILE A 136 -6.50 -10.64 -2.12
CA ILE A 136 -6.20 -11.38 -0.87
C ILE A 136 -6.24 -12.88 -1.12
N LEU A 137 -7.25 -13.36 -1.84
CA LEU A 137 -7.40 -14.78 -2.17
C LEU A 137 -6.31 -15.29 -3.14
N CYS A 138 -5.66 -14.40 -3.88
CA CYS A 138 -4.53 -14.74 -4.76
C CYS A 138 -3.20 -14.88 -4.02
N MET A 139 -3.09 -14.55 -2.74
CA MET A 139 -1.88 -14.79 -1.97
C MET A 139 -1.76 -16.28 -1.61
N THR A 140 -0.69 -16.93 -2.02
CA THR A 140 -0.48 -18.38 -1.84
C THR A 140 0.79 -18.67 -1.04
N GLY A 141 0.93 -19.89 -0.51
CA GLY A 141 2.16 -20.33 0.17
C GLY A 141 2.45 -19.59 1.48
N TRP A 142 1.46 -19.25 2.30
CA TRP A 142 1.59 -18.38 3.51
C TRP A 142 2.58 -18.88 4.54
N TRP A 143 2.72 -20.20 4.67
CA TRP A 143 3.58 -20.84 5.66
C TRP A 143 5.04 -21.01 5.19
N LYS A 144 5.29 -20.68 3.92
CA LYS A 144 6.59 -20.87 3.26
C LYS A 144 7.28 -19.53 3.01
N VAL A 145 7.43 -18.78 4.09
CA VAL A 145 8.17 -17.52 4.13
C VAL A 145 9.46 -17.75 4.91
N TYR A 146 10.58 -17.29 4.38
CA TYR A 146 11.91 -17.59 4.87
C TYR A 146 12.74 -16.34 5.10
N SER A 147 13.80 -16.46 5.93
CA SER A 147 14.91 -15.53 5.91
C SER A 147 15.79 -15.79 4.68
N SER A 148 16.43 -14.79 4.10
CA SER A 148 17.49 -15.01 3.12
C SER A 148 18.76 -15.58 3.77
N LYS A 149 19.58 -16.28 2.99
CA LYS A 149 20.87 -16.86 3.46
C LYS A 149 21.81 -15.80 4.04
N ASP A 150 21.80 -14.62 3.47
CA ASP A 150 22.62 -13.47 3.91
C ASP A 150 21.93 -12.59 4.96
N LYS A 151 20.74 -12.98 5.43
CA LYS A 151 19.91 -12.24 6.39
C LYS A 151 19.56 -10.81 5.96
N LYS A 152 19.60 -10.52 4.65
CA LYS A 152 19.27 -9.18 4.13
C LYS A 152 17.82 -9.02 3.75
N ASP A 153 17.11 -10.12 3.43
CA ASP A 153 15.73 -10.10 2.96
C ASP A 153 14.86 -11.13 3.70
N MET A 154 13.57 -10.83 3.79
CA MET A 154 12.52 -11.82 3.99
C MET A 154 12.08 -12.30 2.61
N ILE A 155 12.08 -13.61 2.39
CA ILE A 155 11.79 -14.23 1.11
C ILE A 155 10.44 -14.94 1.16
N TRP A 156 9.54 -14.58 0.25
CA TRP A 156 8.29 -15.28 0.00
C TRP A 156 8.29 -15.82 -1.43
N PRO A 157 8.74 -17.07 -1.67
CA PRO A 157 8.99 -17.57 -3.02
C PRO A 157 7.75 -17.66 -3.90
N ASP A 158 6.59 -17.99 -3.31
CA ASP A 158 5.34 -18.18 -4.06
C ASP A 158 4.66 -16.86 -4.46
N MET A 159 5.14 -15.72 -3.94
CA MET A 159 4.73 -14.39 -4.35
C MET A 159 5.47 -13.98 -5.64
N ILE A 160 5.10 -14.64 -6.73
CA ILE A 160 5.76 -14.49 -8.04
C ILE A 160 5.25 -13.25 -8.80
N TRP A 161 5.91 -12.96 -9.94
CA TRP A 161 5.56 -11.82 -10.79
C TRP A 161 4.07 -11.76 -11.20
N VAL A 162 3.38 -12.91 -11.31
CA VAL A 162 1.93 -12.94 -11.63
C VAL A 162 1.15 -12.22 -10.53
N TYR A 163 1.38 -12.58 -9.25
CA TYR A 163 0.74 -11.90 -8.13
C TYR A 163 1.15 -10.42 -8.06
N ILE A 164 2.44 -10.14 -8.21
CA ILE A 164 2.99 -8.78 -8.14
C ILE A 164 2.26 -7.86 -9.14
N VAL A 165 2.12 -8.29 -10.39
CA VAL A 165 1.46 -7.49 -11.44
C VAL A 165 -0.02 -7.26 -11.15
N VAL A 166 -0.75 -8.29 -10.73
CA VAL A 166 -2.19 -8.10 -10.44
C VAL A 166 -2.42 -7.25 -9.20
N TYR A 167 -1.52 -7.33 -8.21
CA TYR A 167 -1.53 -6.42 -7.06
C TYR A 167 -1.25 -4.97 -7.49
N ASP A 168 -0.22 -4.75 -8.31
CA ASP A 168 0.14 -3.41 -8.77
C ASP A 168 -1.01 -2.76 -9.55
N ILE A 169 -1.68 -3.51 -10.43
CA ILE A 169 -2.84 -3.03 -11.19
C ILE A 169 -4.00 -2.69 -10.25
N TRP A 170 -4.32 -3.57 -9.30
CA TRP A 170 -5.36 -3.31 -8.30
C TRP A 170 -5.04 -2.10 -7.43
N ASN A 171 -3.83 -2.02 -6.91
CA ASN A 171 -3.45 -0.94 -6.00
C ASN A 171 -3.34 0.41 -6.73
N PHE A 172 -2.93 0.41 -8.01
CA PHE A 172 -2.97 1.63 -8.82
C PHE A 172 -4.41 2.10 -9.04
N ALA A 173 -5.35 1.21 -9.36
CA ALA A 173 -6.76 1.56 -9.49
C ALA A 173 -7.32 2.15 -8.19
N TYR A 174 -6.96 1.57 -7.03
CA TYR A 174 -7.29 2.11 -5.73
C TYR A 174 -6.75 3.53 -5.54
N THR A 175 -5.46 3.75 -5.78
CA THR A 175 -4.86 5.08 -5.60
C THR A 175 -5.40 6.09 -6.62
N TYR A 176 -5.74 5.65 -7.83
CA TYR A 176 -6.36 6.49 -8.85
C TYR A 176 -7.72 7.02 -8.39
N ASN A 177 -8.54 6.18 -7.77
CA ASN A 177 -9.91 6.51 -7.35
C ASN A 177 -9.95 7.23 -5.98
N CYS A 178 -9.16 6.76 -5.00
CA CYS A 178 -9.30 7.16 -3.60
C CYS A 178 -8.12 7.99 -3.06
N LEU A 179 -7.03 8.14 -3.81
CA LEU A 179 -5.89 8.99 -3.45
C LEU A 179 -5.54 9.93 -4.62
N PRO A 180 -6.49 10.77 -5.05
CA PRO A 180 -6.41 11.50 -6.32
C PRO A 180 -5.26 12.50 -6.37
N THR A 181 -4.86 13.06 -5.23
CA THR A 181 -3.84 14.11 -5.14
C THR A 181 -2.42 13.61 -5.42
N HIS A 182 -2.15 12.31 -5.23
CA HIS A 182 -0.80 11.76 -5.36
C HIS A 182 -0.72 10.35 -5.95
N SER A 183 -1.74 9.91 -6.67
CA SER A 183 -1.83 8.55 -7.23
C SER A 183 -0.68 8.20 -8.18
N TRP A 184 -0.25 9.12 -9.02
CA TRP A 184 0.88 8.89 -9.94
C TRP A 184 2.21 8.72 -9.21
N PHE A 185 2.46 9.51 -8.17
CA PHE A 185 3.64 9.36 -7.32
C PHE A 185 3.60 8.04 -6.55
N CYS A 186 2.44 7.64 -6.03
CA CYS A 186 2.24 6.32 -5.44
C CYS A 186 2.56 5.21 -6.44
N GLY A 187 2.08 5.31 -7.67
CA GLY A 187 2.35 4.34 -8.73
C GLY A 187 3.85 4.12 -8.95
N VAL A 188 4.64 5.19 -9.03
CA VAL A 188 6.09 5.08 -9.21
C VAL A 188 6.80 4.60 -7.94
N ALA A 189 6.60 5.30 -6.81
CA ALA A 189 7.38 5.06 -5.60
C ALA A 189 6.96 3.79 -4.85
N LEU A 190 5.66 3.48 -4.80
CA LEU A 190 5.15 2.36 -4.03
C LEU A 190 4.91 1.09 -4.83
N LEU A 191 4.75 1.16 -6.16
CA LEU A 191 4.47 0.00 -7.01
C LEU A 191 5.66 -0.32 -7.91
N LEU A 192 6.06 0.57 -8.80
CA LEU A 192 7.13 0.26 -9.75
C LEU A 192 8.48 0.06 -9.08
N ALA A 193 8.86 0.86 -8.09
CA ALA A 193 10.17 0.74 -7.45
C ALA A 193 10.38 -0.63 -6.77
N PRO A 194 9.50 -1.11 -5.86
CA PRO A 194 9.65 -2.43 -5.26
C PRO A 194 9.51 -3.57 -6.27
N THR A 195 8.68 -3.39 -7.31
CA THR A 195 8.45 -4.39 -8.35
C THR A 195 9.70 -4.57 -9.22
N ILE A 196 10.29 -3.49 -9.72
CA ILE A 196 11.53 -3.54 -10.48
C ILE A 196 12.65 -4.15 -9.64
N ALA A 197 12.79 -3.73 -8.38
CA ALA A 197 13.79 -4.29 -7.48
C ALA A 197 13.64 -5.80 -7.31
N ALA A 198 12.42 -6.29 -7.11
CA ALA A 198 12.15 -7.72 -6.92
C ALA A 198 12.32 -8.54 -8.20
N LEU A 199 12.03 -7.97 -9.37
CA LEU A 199 12.17 -8.67 -10.63
C LEU A 199 13.64 -8.79 -11.08
N ILE A 200 14.46 -7.80 -10.76
CA ILE A 200 15.86 -7.73 -11.22
C ILE A 200 16.83 -8.26 -10.16
N TRP A 201 16.75 -7.79 -8.91
CA TRP A 201 17.80 -8.03 -7.91
C TRP A 201 17.43 -8.98 -6.78
N ASN A 202 16.22 -8.82 -6.17
CA ASN A 202 15.91 -9.56 -4.95
C ASN A 202 14.61 -10.38 -5.07
N LYS A 203 14.58 -11.32 -5.99
CA LYS A 203 13.46 -12.24 -6.21
C LYS A 203 12.97 -12.86 -4.90
N GLY A 204 11.66 -12.84 -4.70
CA GLY A 204 11.00 -13.26 -3.47
C GLY A 204 10.97 -12.19 -2.36
N GLY A 205 11.68 -11.06 -2.51
CA GLY A 205 11.72 -9.96 -1.52
C GLY A 205 10.69 -8.84 -1.78
N TRP A 206 9.81 -8.99 -2.75
CA TRP A 206 8.90 -7.92 -3.19
C TRP A 206 8.08 -7.33 -2.06
N ILE A 207 7.43 -8.16 -1.23
CA ILE A 207 6.53 -7.65 -0.18
C ILE A 207 7.29 -6.89 0.91
N MET A 208 8.52 -7.29 1.22
CA MET A 208 9.38 -6.55 2.14
C MET A 208 9.77 -5.19 1.54
N ASN A 209 10.14 -5.15 0.26
CA ASN A 209 10.42 -3.88 -0.43
C ASN A 209 9.17 -2.98 -0.42
N ARG A 210 8.00 -3.56 -0.70
CA ARG A 210 6.73 -2.83 -0.73
C ARG A 210 6.36 -2.26 0.64
N ALA A 211 6.57 -3.01 1.73
CA ALA A 211 6.34 -2.53 3.09
C ALA A 211 7.30 -1.39 3.46
N ASN A 212 8.56 -1.51 3.10
CA ASN A 212 9.56 -0.48 3.36
C ASN A 212 9.26 0.82 2.58
N THR A 213 8.91 0.73 1.30
CA THR A 213 8.54 1.91 0.51
C THR A 213 7.26 2.55 1.04
N LEU A 214 6.28 1.76 1.48
CA LEU A 214 5.06 2.28 2.09
C LEU A 214 5.35 2.99 3.43
N ALA A 215 6.19 2.42 4.29
CA ALA A 215 6.57 3.06 5.55
C ALA A 215 7.31 4.39 5.32
N ILE A 216 8.24 4.42 4.37
CA ILE A 216 8.94 5.65 3.96
C ILE A 216 7.94 6.67 3.42
N TRP A 217 7.03 6.24 2.54
CA TRP A 217 5.99 7.10 1.99
C TRP A 217 5.11 7.71 3.07
N CYS A 218 4.57 6.88 3.97
CA CYS A 218 3.73 7.36 5.06
C CYS A 218 4.47 8.34 5.97
N MET A 219 5.76 8.11 6.22
CA MET A 219 6.58 8.97 7.06
C MET A 219 6.84 10.34 6.42
N PHE A 220 7.10 10.38 5.12
CA PHE A 220 7.48 11.63 4.44
C PHE A 220 6.29 12.31 3.76
N ALA A 221 5.54 11.60 2.93
CA ALA A 221 4.50 12.20 2.12
C ALA A 221 3.24 12.61 2.93
N GLN A 222 2.99 11.94 4.06
CA GLN A 222 1.88 12.28 4.95
C GLN A 222 2.24 13.34 6.00
N ILE A 223 3.53 13.57 6.26
CA ILE A 223 4.00 14.57 7.22
C ILE A 223 4.37 15.88 6.52
N PHE A 224 4.89 15.80 5.30
CA PHE A 224 5.37 16.94 4.53
C PHE A 224 4.59 17.10 3.22
N PRO A 225 4.32 18.32 2.76
CA PRO A 225 3.61 18.58 1.49
C PRO A 225 4.51 18.34 0.27
N LEU A 226 4.98 17.11 0.06
CA LEU A 226 5.98 16.79 -0.97
C LEU A 226 5.45 16.81 -2.40
N PHE A 227 4.12 16.68 -2.59
CA PHE A 227 3.51 16.52 -3.92
C PHE A 227 2.53 17.64 -4.25
N GLN A 228 2.62 18.73 -3.52
CA GLN A 228 1.83 19.93 -3.72
C GLN A 228 2.74 21.11 -3.99
N GLU A 229 2.25 22.08 -4.74
CA GLU A 229 2.95 23.33 -5.01
C GLU A 229 2.15 24.49 -4.41
N THR A 230 2.87 25.46 -3.86
CA THR A 230 2.25 26.69 -3.32
C THR A 230 2.65 27.86 -4.18
N THR A 231 1.67 28.58 -4.71
CA THR A 231 1.86 29.79 -5.49
C THR A 231 2.20 30.99 -4.64
N ALA A 232 2.64 32.10 -5.26
CA ALA A 232 3.05 33.31 -4.56
C ALA A 232 1.93 33.95 -3.71
N ASP A 233 0.65 33.70 -4.05
CA ASP A 233 -0.52 34.15 -3.29
C ASP A 233 -0.88 33.22 -2.11
N GLY A 234 -0.09 32.16 -1.88
CA GLY A 234 -0.32 31.19 -0.82
C GLY A 234 -1.29 30.05 -1.17
N THR A 235 -1.83 30.02 -2.38
CA THR A 235 -2.71 28.92 -2.83
C THR A 235 -1.90 27.65 -3.05
N THR A 236 -2.34 26.55 -2.47
CA THR A 236 -1.72 25.23 -2.67
C THR A 236 -2.47 24.44 -3.73
N TYR A 237 -1.75 23.78 -4.61
CA TYR A 237 -2.33 22.87 -5.61
C TYR A 237 -1.54 21.58 -5.75
N TYR A 238 -2.21 20.56 -6.28
CA TYR A 238 -1.63 19.25 -6.54
C TYR A 238 -1.53 19.04 -8.05
N PRO A 239 -0.35 19.26 -8.65
CA PRO A 239 -0.15 18.89 -10.06
C PRO A 239 -0.37 17.38 -10.18
N TRP A 240 -0.98 16.93 -11.28
CA TRP A 240 -1.19 15.49 -11.53
C TRP A 240 -2.30 14.83 -10.71
N ALA A 241 -3.20 15.59 -10.11
CA ALA A 241 -4.39 15.00 -9.49
C ALA A 241 -5.23 14.24 -10.53
N THR A 242 -5.72 13.06 -10.16
CA THR A 242 -6.55 12.22 -11.06
C THR A 242 -8.03 12.50 -10.89
N VAL A 243 -8.45 12.85 -9.69
CA VAL A 243 -9.83 13.23 -9.35
C VAL A 243 -9.79 14.41 -8.42
N SER A 244 -10.55 15.44 -8.67
CA SER A 244 -10.65 16.60 -7.79
C SER A 244 -11.94 17.37 -8.03
N ARG A 245 -12.38 18.13 -7.03
CA ARG A 245 -13.54 19.00 -7.12
C ARG A 245 -13.15 20.42 -6.74
N GLN A 246 -13.68 21.38 -7.50
CA GLN A 246 -13.50 22.78 -7.20
C GLN A 246 -14.38 23.21 -6.01
N TYR A 247 -13.79 23.91 -5.06
CA TYR A 247 -14.52 24.56 -3.98
C TYR A 247 -15.18 25.85 -4.46
N ALA A 248 -16.11 26.36 -3.65
CA ALA A 248 -16.78 27.62 -3.95
C ALA A 248 -15.85 28.84 -3.97
N ASP A 249 -14.74 28.76 -3.26
CA ASP A 249 -13.68 29.78 -3.23
C ASP A 249 -12.75 29.74 -4.43
N GLY A 250 -12.92 28.76 -5.32
CA GLY A 250 -12.11 28.59 -6.52
C GLY A 250 -10.94 27.63 -6.37
N THR A 251 -10.78 26.96 -5.23
CA THR A 251 -9.78 25.90 -5.05
C THR A 251 -10.35 24.53 -5.34
N VAL A 252 -9.51 23.55 -5.69
CA VAL A 252 -9.90 22.18 -6.03
C VAL A 252 -8.91 21.22 -5.37
N ASN A 253 -9.22 20.68 -4.20
CA ASN A 253 -8.30 19.82 -3.45
C ASN A 253 -6.86 20.38 -3.43
N GLY A 254 -6.70 21.67 -3.23
CA GLY A 254 -5.43 22.38 -3.33
C GLY A 254 -5.01 22.78 -4.75
N ILE A 255 -5.76 22.46 -5.80
CA ILE A 255 -5.51 22.92 -7.17
C ILE A 255 -6.11 24.31 -7.36
N VAL A 256 -5.37 25.17 -8.05
CA VAL A 256 -5.79 26.56 -8.33
C VAL A 256 -7.08 26.63 -9.13
N ALA A 257 -7.92 27.60 -8.85
CA ALA A 257 -9.13 27.91 -9.61
C ALA A 257 -8.88 27.98 -11.13
N GLY A 258 -9.83 27.48 -11.90
CA GLY A 258 -9.74 27.41 -13.36
C GLY A 258 -9.40 26.04 -13.91
N THR A 259 -8.94 25.10 -13.07
CA THR A 259 -8.94 23.69 -13.44
C THR A 259 -10.36 23.15 -13.31
N SER A 260 -10.85 22.48 -14.35
CA SER A 260 -12.15 21.82 -14.33
C SER A 260 -12.18 20.68 -13.31
N ASN A 261 -13.38 20.25 -12.90
CA ASN A 261 -13.55 19.01 -12.16
C ASN A 261 -12.90 17.85 -12.92
N ASN A 262 -12.00 17.13 -12.28
CA ASN A 262 -11.20 16.07 -12.90
C ASN A 262 -11.81 14.68 -12.76
N ALA A 263 -13.05 14.52 -12.30
CA ALA A 263 -13.65 13.20 -12.31
C ALA A 263 -13.84 12.75 -13.76
N ASP A 264 -13.15 11.68 -14.11
CA ASP A 264 -13.42 10.94 -15.35
C ASP A 264 -13.97 9.55 -14.98
N PRO A 265 -15.30 9.40 -14.87
CA PRO A 265 -15.92 8.12 -14.53
C PRO A 265 -15.57 7.01 -15.50
N THR A 266 -15.25 7.34 -16.76
CA THR A 266 -14.83 6.36 -17.75
C THR A 266 -13.44 5.81 -17.43
N ALA A 267 -12.47 6.69 -17.17
CA ALA A 267 -11.13 6.27 -16.78
C ALA A 267 -11.14 5.48 -15.46
N MET A 268 -11.87 5.96 -14.45
CA MET A 268 -12.05 5.28 -13.16
C MET A 268 -12.66 3.88 -13.33
N THR A 269 -13.66 3.75 -14.21
CA THR A 269 -14.29 2.48 -14.54
C THR A 269 -13.32 1.55 -15.25
N ILE A 270 -12.55 2.04 -16.23
CA ILE A 270 -11.59 1.24 -16.99
C ILE A 270 -10.50 0.67 -16.07
N VAL A 271 -9.87 1.48 -15.23
CA VAL A 271 -8.81 1.00 -14.34
C VAL A 271 -9.33 0.00 -13.31
N SER A 272 -10.54 0.22 -12.80
CA SER A 272 -11.17 -0.68 -11.82
C SER A 272 -11.66 -1.98 -12.45
N ALA A 273 -12.23 -1.93 -13.65
CA ALA A 273 -12.61 -3.12 -14.40
C ALA A 273 -11.39 -3.96 -14.77
N LEU A 274 -10.29 -3.32 -15.20
CA LEU A 274 -9.04 -4.01 -15.45
C LEU A 274 -8.53 -4.71 -14.18
N ALA A 275 -8.54 -4.02 -13.05
CA ALA A 275 -8.14 -4.59 -11.75
C ALA A 275 -9.00 -5.81 -11.40
N LEU A 276 -10.32 -5.73 -11.56
CA LEU A 276 -11.23 -6.84 -11.29
C LEU A 276 -10.97 -8.04 -12.21
N ILE A 277 -10.83 -7.80 -13.50
CA ILE A 277 -10.62 -8.86 -14.51
C ILE A 277 -9.30 -9.59 -14.26
N VAL A 278 -8.18 -8.86 -14.06
CA VAL A 278 -6.87 -9.49 -13.89
C VAL A 278 -6.80 -10.29 -12.58
N ASN A 279 -7.41 -9.79 -11.49
CA ASN A 279 -7.46 -10.52 -10.23
C ASN A 279 -8.36 -11.77 -10.32
N ALA A 280 -9.49 -11.69 -11.03
CA ALA A 280 -10.35 -12.86 -11.28
C ALA A 280 -9.63 -13.94 -12.13
N ILE A 281 -8.89 -13.53 -13.17
CA ILE A 281 -8.08 -14.44 -13.99
C ILE A 281 -6.98 -15.08 -13.15
N ALA A 282 -6.27 -14.31 -12.33
CA ALA A 282 -5.21 -14.83 -11.46
C ALA A 282 -5.76 -15.84 -10.46
N LEU A 283 -6.89 -15.54 -9.81
CA LEU A 283 -7.54 -16.48 -8.90
C LEU A 283 -7.99 -17.77 -9.63
N GLY A 284 -8.59 -17.64 -10.81
CA GLY A 284 -8.95 -18.79 -11.66
C GLY A 284 -7.74 -19.66 -12.00
N TYR A 285 -6.61 -19.03 -12.31
CA TYR A 285 -5.35 -19.74 -12.58
C TYR A 285 -4.80 -20.46 -11.34
N ILE A 286 -4.86 -19.82 -10.17
CA ILE A 286 -4.45 -20.43 -8.88
C ILE A 286 -5.34 -21.63 -8.57
N ILE A 287 -6.66 -21.52 -8.73
CA ILE A 287 -7.60 -22.63 -8.53
C ILE A 287 -7.28 -23.78 -9.49
N TYR A 288 -7.08 -23.48 -10.79
CA TYR A 288 -6.71 -24.48 -11.78
C TYR A 288 -5.42 -25.23 -11.38
N LYS A 289 -4.36 -24.52 -11.01
CA LYS A 289 -3.10 -25.12 -10.57
C LYS A 289 -3.27 -25.95 -9.29
N SER A 290 -4.04 -25.46 -8.35
CA SER A 290 -4.30 -26.11 -7.07
C SER A 290 -5.02 -27.44 -7.26
N VAL A 291 -6.07 -27.45 -8.11
CA VAL A 291 -6.81 -28.67 -8.46
C VAL A 291 -5.93 -29.65 -9.23
N LYS A 292 -5.21 -29.18 -10.26
CA LYS A 292 -4.30 -30.01 -11.06
C LYS A 292 -3.20 -30.64 -10.20
N ASN A 293 -2.64 -29.94 -9.27
CA ASN A 293 -1.56 -30.42 -8.42
C ASN A 293 -2.06 -31.09 -7.12
N LYS A 294 -3.37 -31.11 -6.89
CA LYS A 294 -3.99 -31.60 -5.65
C LYS A 294 -3.40 -30.96 -4.39
N LYS A 295 -3.14 -29.67 -4.43
CA LYS A 295 -2.53 -28.89 -3.34
C LYS A 295 -3.46 -27.77 -2.90
N ASN A 296 -3.60 -27.60 -1.59
CA ASN A 296 -4.23 -26.39 -1.04
C ASN A 296 -3.27 -25.20 -1.24
N PRO A 297 -3.68 -24.13 -1.95
CA PRO A 297 -2.79 -23.03 -2.30
C PRO A 297 -2.32 -22.21 -1.08
N TYR A 298 -3.04 -22.31 0.03
CA TYR A 298 -2.75 -21.54 1.22
C TYR A 298 -1.72 -22.18 2.15
N THR A 299 -1.73 -23.51 2.19
CA THR A 299 -0.78 -24.30 2.99
C THR A 299 0.44 -24.77 2.20
N ASN A 300 0.36 -24.74 0.87
CA ASN A 300 1.42 -25.20 -0.03
C ASN A 300 1.76 -24.16 -1.07
N GLU A 301 2.97 -24.24 -1.59
CA GLU A 301 3.40 -23.45 -2.73
C GLU A 301 2.75 -23.98 -4.03
N VAL A 302 2.28 -23.05 -4.84
CA VAL A 302 1.54 -23.34 -6.11
C VAL A 302 2.45 -23.17 -7.32
N PHE A 303 3.44 -22.29 -7.24
CA PHE A 303 4.23 -21.84 -8.38
C PHE A 303 5.64 -22.42 -8.45
N THR A 304 5.84 -23.61 -7.86
CA THR A 304 7.15 -24.27 -7.76
C THR A 304 7.81 -24.60 -9.11
N ASP A 305 7.06 -24.64 -10.20
CA ASP A 305 7.54 -24.83 -11.57
C ASP A 305 8.12 -23.56 -12.19
N PHE A 306 7.78 -22.37 -11.67
CA PHE A 306 8.24 -21.11 -12.21
C PHE A 306 9.72 -20.85 -11.90
N LYS A 307 10.43 -20.31 -12.91
CA LYS A 307 11.84 -19.91 -12.70
C LYS A 307 11.98 -18.88 -11.58
N TYR A 308 11.09 -17.89 -11.53
CA TYR A 308 11.11 -16.86 -10.48
C TYR A 308 11.03 -17.47 -9.07
N TYR A 309 10.12 -18.46 -8.87
CA TYR A 309 10.01 -19.19 -7.63
C TYR A 309 11.33 -19.90 -7.26
N LYS A 310 11.93 -20.62 -8.21
CA LYS A 310 13.18 -21.36 -8.00
C LYS A 310 14.33 -20.41 -7.65
N ASP A 311 14.43 -19.29 -8.35
CA ASP A 311 15.45 -18.26 -8.10
C ASP A 311 15.25 -17.60 -6.72
N ALA A 312 14.01 -17.36 -6.30
CA ALA A 312 13.68 -16.85 -4.98
C ALA A 312 14.03 -17.87 -3.88
N LEU A 313 13.65 -19.14 -4.07
CA LEU A 313 13.96 -20.22 -3.12
C LEU A 313 15.46 -20.47 -2.98
N ALA A 314 16.23 -20.30 -4.06
CA ALA A 314 17.70 -20.41 -4.02
C ALA A 314 18.36 -19.38 -3.09
N ARG A 315 17.70 -18.23 -2.87
CA ARG A 315 18.16 -17.19 -1.92
C ARG A 315 17.72 -17.47 -0.47
N ALA A 316 16.71 -18.29 -0.28
CA ALA A 316 16.13 -18.58 1.01
C ALA A 316 17.00 -19.51 1.87
N ASP A 317 17.03 -19.27 3.19
CA ASP A 317 17.59 -20.18 4.20
C ASP A 317 16.48 -21.18 4.58
N VAL A 318 16.37 -22.23 3.79
CA VAL A 318 15.38 -23.31 3.99
C VAL A 318 15.99 -24.30 4.99
N LYS A 319 15.52 -24.26 6.23
CA LYS A 319 15.88 -25.20 7.30
C LYS A 319 14.86 -26.32 7.41
#